data_349c92ebc8de5952f4f5ab2a1e6b4971
#
_entry.id   349c92ebc8de5952f4f5ab2a1e6b4971
#
_cell.length_a   1.000
_cell.length_b   1.000
_cell.length_c   1.000
_cell.angle_alpha   90.00
_cell.angle_beta   90.00
_cell.angle_gamma   90.00
#
_symmetry.space_group_name_H-M   'P 1'
#
loop_
_entity.id
_entity.type
_entity.pdbx_description
1 polymer ?
#
loop_
_entity_poly.entity_id
_entity_poly.type
_entity_poly.pdbx_seq_one_letter_code
_entity_poly.pdbx_strand_id
1 'polypeptide(L)' 'MSDRQIKEYTLLTNSNPMQLSIKVNEKIEKGWSPYFGVAVGIAMDQGNNLTTYAQALVKYTD' A
#
# COMPACT_ATOMS: atom_id res chain seq x y z
N MET A 1 -3.71 9.53 26.76
CA MET A 1 -3.25 9.08 25.45
C MET A 1 -4.46 8.96 24.53
N SER A 2 -4.45 9.67 23.43
CA SER A 2 -5.58 9.58 22.52
C SER A 2 -5.43 8.35 21.63
N ASP A 3 -6.49 7.61 21.52
CA ASP A 3 -6.51 6.46 20.63
C ASP A 3 -6.82 6.94 19.23
N ARG A 4 -5.84 6.82 18.36
CA ARG A 4 -6.01 7.18 16.98
C ARG A 4 -6.76 6.06 16.28
N GLN A 5 -7.81 6.43 15.58
CA GLN A 5 -8.61 5.47 14.83
C GLN A 5 -8.35 5.66 13.36
N ILE A 6 -8.39 4.56 12.64
CA ILE A 6 -8.25 4.61 11.19
C ILE A 6 -9.54 5.18 10.62
N LYS A 7 -9.40 6.27 9.87
CA LYS A 7 -10.49 6.97 9.24
C LYS A 7 -10.69 6.52 7.80
N GLU A 8 -9.59 6.26 7.11
CA GLU A 8 -9.60 5.81 5.73
C GLU A 8 -8.54 4.75 5.53
N TYR A 9 -8.78 3.86 4.59
CA TYR A 9 -7.87 2.77 4.26
C TYR A 9 -7.81 2.64 2.75
N THR A 10 -6.61 2.45 2.22
CA THR A 10 -6.44 2.18 0.81
C THR A 10 -5.33 1.14 0.62
N LEU A 11 -5.37 0.48 -0.51
CA LEU A 11 -4.36 -0.51 -0.86
C LEU A 11 -3.80 -0.15 -2.23
N LEU A 12 -2.48 0.02 -2.29
CA LEU A 12 -1.79 0.25 -3.56
C LEU A 12 -1.09 -1.03 -3.97
N THR A 13 -1.23 -1.38 -5.24
CA THR A 13 -0.57 -2.55 -5.78
C THR A 13 0.18 -2.18 -7.04
N ASN A 14 1.28 -2.88 -7.29
CA ASN A 14 2.05 -2.69 -8.51
C ASN A 14 2.97 -3.90 -8.69
N SER A 15 3.21 -4.27 -9.93
CA SER A 15 4.14 -5.34 -10.24
C SER A 15 5.59 -4.86 -10.21
N ASN A 16 5.81 -3.56 -10.19
CA ASN A 16 7.14 -2.96 -10.11
C ASN A 16 7.32 -2.32 -8.74
N PRO A 17 8.24 -2.84 -7.90
CA PRO A 17 8.38 -2.31 -6.53
C PRO A 17 8.88 -0.86 -6.51
N MET A 18 9.65 -0.44 -7.50
CA MET A 18 10.11 0.95 -7.56
C MET A 18 8.93 1.89 -7.82
N GLN A 19 8.04 1.51 -8.73
CA GLN A 19 6.84 2.29 -9.00
C GLN A 19 5.92 2.33 -7.78
N LEU A 20 5.82 1.21 -7.06
CA LEU A 20 5.03 1.19 -5.83
C LEU A 20 5.58 2.17 -4.81
N SER A 21 6.91 2.23 -4.66
CA SER A 21 7.54 3.18 -3.73
C SER A 21 7.20 4.62 -4.08
N ILE A 22 7.23 4.95 -5.37
CA ILE A 22 6.88 6.30 -5.83
C ILE A 22 5.43 6.62 -5.47
N LYS A 23 4.52 5.68 -5.71
CA LYS A 23 3.09 5.87 -5.41
C LYS A 23 2.86 6.02 -3.91
N VAL A 24 3.55 5.21 -3.11
CA VAL A 24 3.45 5.28 -1.65
C VAL A 24 3.92 6.65 -1.17
N ASN A 25 5.05 7.13 -1.68
CA ASN A 25 5.58 8.42 -1.28
C ASN A 25 4.62 9.56 -1.63
N GLU A 26 3.96 9.49 -2.79
CA GLU A 26 2.95 10.47 -3.16
C GLU A 26 1.79 10.49 -2.16
N LYS A 27 1.36 9.33 -1.71
CA LYS A 27 0.28 9.23 -0.73
C LYS A 27 0.70 9.75 0.63
N ILE A 28 1.94 9.49 1.03
CA ILE A 28 2.48 10.00 2.30
C ILE A 28 2.43 11.54 2.29
N GLU A 29 2.80 12.15 1.18
CA GLU A 29 2.74 13.61 1.06
C GLU A 29 1.33 14.16 1.20
N LYS A 30 0.33 13.33 0.90
CA LYS A 30 -1.08 13.72 1.01
C LYS A 30 -1.70 13.36 2.35
N GLY A 31 -0.88 12.94 3.32
CA GLY A 31 -1.35 12.66 4.66
C GLY A 31 -1.64 11.19 4.96
N TRP A 32 -1.34 10.30 4.03
CA TRP A 32 -1.49 8.87 4.26
C TRP A 32 -0.28 8.31 5.00
N SER A 33 -0.51 7.31 5.84
CA SER A 33 0.55 6.62 6.58
C SER A 33 0.61 5.17 6.16
N PRO A 34 1.80 4.64 5.86
CA PRO A 34 1.92 3.21 5.56
C PRO A 34 1.46 2.37 6.76
N TYR A 35 0.76 1.30 6.48
CA TYR A 35 0.20 0.42 7.49
C TYR A 35 0.80 -0.97 7.30
N PHE A 36 1.63 -1.39 8.24
CA PHE A 36 2.42 -2.61 8.15
C PHE A 36 3.40 -2.57 6.97
N GLY A 37 4.03 -3.67 6.70
CA GLY A 37 5.00 -3.78 5.62
C GLY A 37 4.37 -4.13 4.30
N VAL A 38 5.22 -4.20 3.29
CA VAL A 38 4.79 -4.56 1.94
C VAL A 38 4.46 -6.05 1.89
N ALA A 39 3.32 -6.38 1.30
CA ALA A 39 2.94 -7.74 1.01
C ALA A 39 3.33 -8.09 -0.43
N VAL A 40 3.67 -9.33 -0.66
CA VAL A 40 4.02 -9.83 -1.98
C VAL A 40 3.11 -11.00 -2.31
N GLY A 41 2.47 -10.93 -3.47
CA GLY A 41 1.64 -12.00 -3.95
C GLY A 41 2.06 -12.43 -5.34
N ILE A 42 1.72 -13.65 -5.70
CA ILE A 42 1.97 -14.16 -7.04
C ILE A 42 0.61 -14.56 -7.62
N ALA A 43 0.27 -13.95 -8.74
CA ALA A 43 -0.94 -14.29 -9.47
C ALA A 43 -0.55 -15.02 -10.75
N MET A 44 -1.36 -15.98 -11.16
CA MET A 44 -1.18 -16.66 -12.43
C MET A 44 -2.21 -16.14 -13.41
N ASP A 45 -1.73 -15.67 -14.55
CA ASP A 45 -2.60 -15.19 -15.61
C ASP A 45 -2.14 -15.81 -16.92
N GLN A 46 -3.01 -16.62 -17.52
CA GLN A 46 -2.75 -17.28 -18.82
C GLN A 46 -1.43 -18.06 -18.81
N GLY A 47 -1.14 -18.74 -17.71
CA GLY A 47 0.06 -19.55 -17.58
C GLY A 47 1.31 -18.78 -17.20
N ASN A 48 1.22 -17.48 -17.01
CA ASN A 48 2.34 -16.64 -16.56
C ASN A 48 2.21 -16.32 -15.09
N ASN A 49 3.34 -16.36 -14.40
CA ASN A 49 3.40 -15.95 -12.99
C ASN A 49 3.66 -14.45 -12.92
N LEU A 50 2.75 -13.72 -12.28
CA LEU A 50 2.90 -12.29 -12.08
C LEU A 50 3.12 -12.02 -10.59
N THR A 51 4.23 -11.37 -10.28
CA THR A 51 4.50 -10.94 -8.91
C THR A 51 3.87 -9.57 -8.71
N THR A 52 3.09 -9.45 -7.66
CA THR A 52 2.44 -8.19 -7.32
C THR A 52 2.85 -7.78 -5.92
N TYR A 53 3.22 -6.53 -5.76
CA TYR A 53 3.55 -5.94 -4.48
C TYR A 53 2.39 -5.06 -4.04
N ALA A 54 2.09 -5.10 -2.75
CA ALA A 54 0.97 -4.34 -2.20
C ALA A 54 1.41 -3.62 -0.93
N GLN A 55 0.95 -2.39 -0.77
CA GLN A 55 1.18 -1.62 0.45
C GLN A 55 -0.13 -0.99 0.88
N ALA A 56 -0.53 -1.29 2.09
CA ALA A 56 -1.69 -0.66 2.70
C ALA A 56 -1.30 0.71 3.26
N LEU A 57 -2.21 1.66 3.14
CA LEU A 57 -2.02 2.99 3.72
C LEU A 57 -3.32 3.38 4.40
N VAL A 58 -3.18 4.13 5.46
CA VAL A 58 -4.34 4.57 6.25
C VAL A 58 -4.22 6.05 6.55
N LYS A 59 -5.36 6.66 6.82
CA LYS A 59 -5.43 7.98 7.45
C LYS A 59 -6.06 7.81 8.81
N TYR A 60 -5.50 8.51 9.77
CA TYR A 60 -6.00 8.46 11.14
C TYR A 60 -6.82 9.69 11.46
N THR A 61 -7.76 9.52 12.37
CA THR A 61 -8.41 10.66 12.98
C THR A 61 -7.47 11.29 14.00
N ASP A 62 -7.60 12.56 14.19
CA ASP A 62 -6.83 13.25 15.23
C ASP A 62 -7.50 13.16 16.58
#